data_1c9ec7fa48008c93bffb8638102e0a53
#
_entry.id   1c9ec7fa48008c93bffb8638102e0a53
#
_cell.length_a   1.000
_cell.length_b   1.000
_cell.length_c   1.000
_cell.angle_alpha   90.00
_cell.angle_beta   90.00
_cell.angle_gamma   90.00
#
_symmetry.space_group_name_H-M   'P 1'
#
loop_
_entity.id
_entity.type
_entity.pdbx_description
1 polymer ?
#
loop_
_entity_poly.entity_id
_entity_poly.type
_entity_poly.pdbx_seq_one_letter_code
_entity_poly.pdbx_strand_id
1 'polypeptide(L)'
;MQTTFEKIQDIVVEALYCDKEQVTREANLMADLGAESIDFLDIVFRLEKAFGIKMPKGDIELRARGDLAEGEFEVHGVLQEKGLARLKAIMPEVDPTKVKAGLRVKDIATLFTVATFERMVLERLGDQPQATTTTAPARASLGTV
;
A
#
# COMPACT_ATOMS: atom_id res chain seq x y z
N MET A 1 16.06 17.71 -1.13
CA MET A 1 15.11 16.88 -1.90
C MET A 1 14.44 15.89 -0.98
N GLN A 2 13.13 15.76 -1.08
CA GLN A 2 12.38 14.85 -0.21
C GLN A 2 12.48 13.40 -0.68
N THR A 3 12.58 12.47 0.27
CA THR A 3 12.47 11.06 -0.03
C THR A 3 11.00 10.71 -0.27
N THR A 4 10.77 9.52 -0.82
CA THR A 4 9.41 9.02 -1.01
C THR A 4 8.65 9.01 0.30
N PHE A 5 9.29 8.53 1.37
CA PHE A 5 8.67 8.49 2.68
C PHE A 5 8.28 9.88 3.16
N GLU A 6 9.17 10.85 3.00
CA GLU A 6 8.89 12.22 3.46
C GLU A 6 7.70 12.83 2.73
N LYS A 7 7.58 12.56 1.43
CA LYS A 7 6.43 13.03 0.67
C LYS A 7 5.14 12.39 1.19
N ILE A 8 5.20 11.11 1.51
CA ILE A 8 4.04 10.41 2.06
C ILE A 8 3.69 10.97 3.43
N GLN A 9 4.69 11.28 4.25
CA GLN A 9 4.43 11.92 5.56
C GLN A 9 3.65 13.22 5.38
N ASP A 10 4.09 14.06 4.46
CA ASP A 10 3.43 15.34 4.23
C ASP A 10 1.99 15.16 3.75
N ILE A 11 1.78 14.16 2.89
CA ILE A 11 0.44 13.86 2.38
C ILE A 11 -0.48 13.41 3.52
N VAL A 12 0.01 12.53 4.38
CA VAL A 12 -0.78 12.04 5.50
C VAL A 12 -1.09 13.16 6.48
N VAL A 13 -0.10 14.02 6.75
CA VAL A 13 -0.30 15.17 7.63
C VAL A 13 -1.41 16.07 7.08
N GLU A 14 -1.39 16.34 5.79
CA GLU A 14 -2.41 17.19 5.17
C GLU A 14 -3.79 16.54 5.20
N ALA A 15 -3.83 15.23 4.98
CA ALA A 15 -5.11 14.52 4.92
C ALA A 15 -5.74 14.34 6.30
N LEU A 16 -4.93 14.09 7.32
CA LEU A 16 -5.42 13.73 8.66
C LEU A 16 -5.25 14.83 9.69
N TYR A 17 -4.56 15.92 9.34
CA TYR A 17 -4.30 17.03 10.28
C TYR A 17 -3.58 16.56 11.55
N CYS A 18 -2.59 15.68 11.37
CA CYS A 18 -1.79 15.17 12.48
C CYS A 18 -0.39 15.75 12.41
N ASP A 19 0.40 15.51 13.46
CA ASP A 19 1.79 15.97 13.50
C ASP A 19 2.68 15.05 12.67
N LYS A 20 3.66 15.62 11.99
CA LYS A 20 4.57 14.84 11.15
C LYS A 20 5.30 13.78 11.96
N GLU A 21 5.63 14.09 13.21
CA GLU A 21 6.33 13.16 14.09
C GLU A 21 5.53 11.91 14.38
N GLN A 22 4.20 11.98 14.27
CA GLN A 22 3.33 10.83 14.49
C GLN A 22 3.31 9.91 13.29
N VAL A 23 3.72 10.39 12.11
CA VAL A 23 3.66 9.62 10.88
C VAL A 23 4.95 8.85 10.70
N THR A 24 5.07 7.77 11.47
CA THR A 24 6.19 6.85 11.36
C THR A 24 5.79 5.70 10.43
N ARG A 25 6.78 4.92 9.99
CA ARG A 25 6.48 3.78 9.12
C ARG A 25 5.55 2.78 9.79
N GLU A 26 5.71 2.58 11.10
CA GLU A 26 4.94 1.61 11.86
C GLU A 26 3.55 2.11 12.25
N ALA A 27 3.27 3.39 12.10
CA ALA A 27 1.99 3.96 12.51
C ALA A 27 0.85 3.36 11.70
N ASN A 28 -0.15 2.85 12.40
CA ASN A 28 -1.37 2.34 11.77
C ASN A 28 -2.28 3.53 11.48
N LEU A 29 -2.74 3.64 10.26
CA LEU A 29 -3.50 4.82 9.86
C LEU A 29 -4.77 4.99 10.65
N MET A 30 -5.51 3.91 10.87
CA MET A 30 -6.77 3.98 11.63
C MET A 30 -6.53 3.99 13.13
N ALA A 31 -5.74 3.04 13.63
CA ALA A 31 -5.56 2.87 15.07
C ALA A 31 -4.72 3.98 15.70
N ASP A 32 -3.65 4.38 15.02
CA ASP A 32 -2.71 5.34 15.59
C ASP A 32 -2.96 6.77 15.14
N LEU A 33 -3.39 6.96 13.89
CA LEU A 33 -3.55 8.29 13.31
C LEU A 33 -5.01 8.70 13.17
N GLY A 34 -5.94 7.82 13.49
CA GLY A 34 -7.36 8.16 13.50
C GLY A 34 -8.01 8.30 12.13
N ALA A 35 -7.41 7.71 11.10
CA ALA A 35 -7.98 7.78 9.76
C ALA A 35 -9.29 7.00 9.68
N GLU A 36 -10.21 7.52 8.87
CA GLU A 36 -11.46 6.85 8.55
C GLU A 36 -11.39 6.34 7.10
N SER A 37 -12.37 5.53 6.73
CA SER A 37 -12.40 4.98 5.37
C SER A 37 -12.32 6.05 4.29
N ILE A 38 -13.01 7.16 4.51
CA ILE A 38 -13.01 8.25 3.54
C ILE A 38 -11.63 8.90 3.44
N ASP A 39 -10.90 8.92 4.55
CA ASP A 39 -9.54 9.47 4.55
C ASP A 39 -8.59 8.63 3.71
N PHE A 40 -8.82 7.32 3.66
CA PHE A 40 -8.02 6.45 2.81
C PHE A 40 -8.15 6.83 1.35
N LEU A 41 -9.37 7.13 0.91
CA LEU A 41 -9.61 7.55 -0.47
C LEU A 41 -8.88 8.85 -0.76
N ASP A 42 -8.91 9.78 0.18
CA ASP A 42 -8.23 11.07 0.04
C ASP A 42 -6.72 10.87 -0.05
N ILE A 43 -6.17 10.04 0.84
CA ILE A 43 -4.73 9.76 0.83
C ILE A 43 -4.32 9.11 -0.49
N VAL A 44 -5.06 8.10 -0.94
CA VAL A 44 -4.76 7.41 -2.19
C VAL A 44 -4.78 8.40 -3.36
N PHE A 45 -5.79 9.26 -3.41
CA PHE A 45 -5.91 10.24 -4.47
C PHE A 45 -4.72 11.20 -4.48
N ARG A 46 -4.31 11.67 -3.29
CA ARG A 46 -3.16 12.56 -3.17
C ARG A 46 -1.86 11.87 -3.58
N LEU A 47 -1.72 10.59 -3.23
CA LEU A 47 -0.55 9.82 -3.64
C LEU A 47 -0.49 9.64 -5.14
N GLU A 48 -1.63 9.36 -5.76
CA GLU A 48 -1.68 9.21 -7.21
C GLU A 48 -1.23 10.50 -7.92
N LYS A 49 -1.70 11.62 -7.41
CA LYS A 49 -1.35 12.91 -8.02
C LYS A 49 0.11 13.27 -7.78
N ALA A 50 0.60 13.06 -6.57
CA ALA A 50 1.95 13.46 -6.19
C ALA A 50 3.02 12.63 -6.91
N PHE A 51 2.75 11.35 -7.14
CA PHE A 51 3.73 10.44 -7.73
C PHE A 51 3.42 10.07 -9.18
N GLY A 52 2.30 10.53 -9.72
CA GLY A 52 1.92 10.22 -11.10
C GLY A 52 1.65 8.74 -11.32
N ILE A 53 1.04 8.08 -10.35
CA ILE A 53 0.78 6.64 -10.41
C ILE A 53 -0.72 6.37 -10.29
N LYS A 54 -1.09 5.11 -10.51
CA LYS A 54 -2.45 4.64 -10.30
C LYS A 54 -2.46 3.61 -9.18
N MET A 55 -3.37 3.78 -8.23
CA MET A 55 -3.54 2.85 -7.11
C MET A 55 -5.01 2.45 -7.08
N PRO A 56 -5.39 1.44 -7.87
CA PRO A 56 -6.81 1.04 -7.94
C PRO A 56 -7.37 0.66 -6.58
N LYS A 57 -8.63 0.98 -6.36
CA LYS A 57 -9.32 0.58 -5.14
C LYS A 57 -9.28 -0.95 -5.05
N GLY A 58 -8.96 -1.47 -3.87
CA GLY A 58 -8.91 -2.91 -3.66
C GLY A 58 -7.67 -3.57 -4.22
N ASP A 59 -6.62 -2.80 -4.51
CA ASP A 59 -5.39 -3.35 -5.07
C ASP A 59 -4.79 -4.45 -4.20
N ILE A 60 -4.74 -4.24 -2.88
CA ILE A 60 -4.21 -5.24 -1.96
C ILE A 60 -5.05 -6.51 -2.01
N GLU A 61 -6.36 -6.36 -2.00
CA GLU A 61 -7.27 -7.50 -2.07
C GLU A 61 -7.08 -8.27 -3.37
N LEU A 62 -6.97 -7.58 -4.49
CA LEU A 62 -6.77 -8.23 -5.79
C LEU A 62 -5.46 -8.99 -5.84
N ARG A 63 -4.40 -8.42 -5.28
CA ARG A 63 -3.10 -9.09 -5.26
C ARG A 63 -3.12 -10.32 -4.36
N ALA A 64 -3.79 -10.21 -3.21
CA ALA A 64 -3.89 -11.34 -2.29
C ALA A 64 -4.73 -12.45 -2.89
N ARG A 65 -5.79 -12.09 -3.62
CA ARG A 65 -6.63 -13.09 -4.27
C ARG A 65 -5.85 -13.82 -5.37
N GLY A 66 -5.13 -13.06 -6.21
CA GLY A 66 -4.29 -13.65 -7.25
C GLY A 66 -5.01 -14.72 -8.06
N ASP A 67 -4.44 -15.93 -8.06
CA ASP A 67 -4.99 -17.07 -8.80
C ASP A 67 -5.79 -18.02 -7.93
N LEU A 68 -6.12 -17.61 -6.71
CA LEU A 68 -6.93 -18.45 -5.82
C LEU A 68 -8.34 -18.59 -6.36
N ALA A 69 -8.89 -19.79 -6.22
CA ALA A 69 -10.26 -20.05 -6.63
C ALA A 69 -11.23 -19.36 -5.68
N GLU A 70 -12.44 -19.13 -6.18
CA GLU A 70 -13.51 -18.61 -5.35
C GLU A 70 -13.70 -19.54 -4.17
N GLY A 71 -13.82 -18.98 -2.98
CA GLY A 71 -13.95 -19.76 -1.76
C GLY A 71 -12.61 -20.11 -1.11
N GLU A 72 -11.50 -20.00 -1.85
CA GLU A 72 -10.19 -20.16 -1.24
C GLU A 72 -9.68 -18.88 -0.63
N PHE A 73 -10.05 -17.74 -1.22
CA PHE A 73 -9.65 -16.44 -0.68
C PHE A 73 -10.58 -16.01 0.45
N GLU A 74 -11.87 -16.04 0.20
CA GLU A 74 -12.84 -15.61 1.22
C GLU A 74 -14.15 -16.38 1.02
N VAL A 75 -14.94 -16.47 2.10
CA VAL A 75 -16.29 -17.00 2.08
C VAL A 75 -17.15 -16.02 2.87
N HIS A 76 -18.18 -15.49 2.23
CA HIS A 76 -19.07 -14.50 2.85
C HIS A 76 -18.32 -13.35 3.48
N GLY A 77 -17.23 -12.91 2.81
CA GLY A 77 -16.42 -11.79 3.26
C GLY A 77 -15.39 -12.13 4.31
N VAL A 78 -15.29 -13.38 4.76
CA VAL A 78 -14.32 -13.81 5.76
C VAL A 78 -13.16 -14.49 5.06
N LEU A 79 -11.93 -14.00 5.30
CA LEU A 79 -10.74 -14.56 4.67
C LEU A 79 -10.49 -15.99 5.12
N GLN A 80 -10.19 -16.82 4.16
CA GLN A 80 -9.89 -18.23 4.41
C GLN A 80 -8.38 -18.42 4.57
N GLU A 81 -7.96 -19.60 4.95
CA GLU A 81 -6.57 -19.89 5.27
C GLU A 81 -5.61 -19.43 4.16
N LYS A 82 -5.91 -19.80 2.91
CA LYS A 82 -5.05 -19.43 1.79
C LYS A 82 -5.04 -17.92 1.55
N GLY A 83 -6.18 -17.28 1.72
CA GLY A 83 -6.28 -15.83 1.60
C GLY A 83 -5.46 -15.13 2.67
N LEU A 84 -5.51 -15.62 3.90
CA LEU A 84 -4.72 -15.06 4.99
C LEU A 84 -3.23 -15.22 4.71
N ALA A 85 -2.81 -16.38 4.22
CA ALA A 85 -1.41 -16.64 3.90
C ALA A 85 -0.93 -15.69 2.80
N ARG A 86 -1.75 -15.50 1.77
CA ARG A 86 -1.41 -14.56 0.69
C ARG A 86 -1.29 -13.13 1.21
N LEU A 87 -2.24 -12.75 2.07
CA LEU A 87 -2.22 -11.40 2.63
C LEU A 87 -0.95 -11.15 3.42
N LYS A 88 -0.54 -12.12 4.25
CA LYS A 88 0.71 -11.99 4.98
C LYS A 88 1.91 -11.82 4.04
N ALA A 89 1.90 -12.54 2.94
CA ALA A 89 3.02 -12.49 1.99
C ALA A 89 3.13 -11.13 1.32
N ILE A 90 2.01 -10.49 1.00
CA ILE A 90 2.05 -9.22 0.28
C ILE A 90 2.08 -8.02 1.21
N MET A 91 1.88 -8.22 2.51
CA MET A 91 1.94 -7.15 3.50
C MET A 91 2.93 -7.50 4.61
N PRO A 92 4.21 -7.66 4.27
CA PRO A 92 5.20 -8.07 5.26
C PRO A 92 5.43 -7.04 6.36
N GLU A 93 5.04 -5.79 6.12
CA GLU A 93 5.19 -4.72 7.11
C GLU A 93 4.14 -4.81 8.22
N VAL A 94 3.11 -5.62 8.04
CA VAL A 94 2.02 -5.74 9.02
C VAL A 94 2.35 -6.88 9.98
N ASP A 95 2.05 -6.67 11.26
CA ASP A 95 2.23 -7.70 12.29
C ASP A 95 1.41 -8.93 11.89
N PRO A 96 2.08 -10.09 11.66
CA PRO A 96 1.36 -11.28 11.20
C PRO A 96 0.33 -11.80 12.19
N THR A 97 0.44 -11.44 13.47
CA THR A 97 -0.55 -11.88 14.47
C THR A 97 -1.90 -11.20 14.24
N LYS A 98 -1.93 -10.11 13.48
CA LYS A 98 -3.17 -9.43 13.15
C LYS A 98 -3.87 -10.04 11.94
N VAL A 99 -3.16 -10.85 11.16
CA VAL A 99 -3.71 -11.51 9.98
C VAL A 99 -4.09 -12.92 10.39
N LYS A 100 -5.27 -13.07 10.96
CA LYS A 100 -5.67 -14.31 11.61
C LYS A 100 -7.11 -14.67 11.25
N ALA A 101 -7.49 -15.89 11.58
CA ALA A 101 -8.84 -16.40 11.31
C ALA A 101 -9.90 -15.43 11.85
N GLY A 102 -10.93 -15.20 11.06
CA GLY A 102 -11.99 -14.25 11.40
C GLY A 102 -11.82 -12.88 10.76
N LEU A 103 -10.66 -12.60 10.19
CA LEU A 103 -10.42 -11.33 9.51
C LEU A 103 -11.30 -11.26 8.26
N ARG A 104 -11.96 -10.13 8.08
CA ARG A 104 -12.83 -9.93 6.92
C ARG A 104 -12.13 -9.11 5.86
N VAL A 105 -12.59 -9.26 4.62
CA VAL A 105 -12.08 -8.46 3.52
C VAL A 105 -12.16 -6.97 3.85
N LYS A 106 -13.28 -6.54 4.43
CA LYS A 106 -13.47 -5.13 4.79
C LYS A 106 -12.53 -4.66 5.88
N ASP A 107 -11.92 -5.57 6.62
CA ASP A 107 -11.02 -5.22 7.72
C ASP A 107 -9.58 -5.06 7.24
N ILE A 108 -9.30 -5.36 5.98
CA ILE A 108 -7.93 -5.24 5.45
C ILE A 108 -7.41 -3.82 5.63
N ALA A 109 -8.27 -2.83 5.42
CA ALA A 109 -7.87 -1.43 5.57
C ALA A 109 -7.39 -1.10 6.99
N THR A 110 -7.90 -1.81 8.00
CA THR A 110 -7.49 -1.56 9.39
C THR A 110 -6.07 -2.00 9.66
N LEU A 111 -5.47 -2.76 8.74
CA LEU A 111 -4.10 -3.24 8.86
C LEU A 111 -3.09 -2.27 8.26
N PHE A 112 -3.54 -1.31 7.46
CA PHE A 112 -2.64 -0.42 6.74
C PHE A 112 -1.82 0.44 7.68
N THR A 113 -0.50 0.43 7.45
CA THR A 113 0.42 1.36 8.11
C THR A 113 0.95 2.33 7.07
N VAL A 114 1.69 3.33 7.54
CA VAL A 114 2.34 4.27 6.61
C VAL A 114 3.29 3.49 5.70
N ALA A 115 3.99 2.48 6.24
CA ALA A 115 4.88 1.63 5.44
C ALA A 115 4.11 0.90 4.33
N THR A 116 2.84 0.57 4.55
CA THR A 116 2.03 -0.07 3.52
C THR A 116 1.90 0.85 2.30
N PHE A 117 1.58 2.11 2.54
CA PHE A 117 1.48 3.06 1.44
C PHE A 117 2.83 3.32 0.79
N GLU A 118 3.90 3.39 1.59
CA GLU A 118 5.24 3.57 1.03
C GLU A 118 5.58 2.43 0.08
N ARG A 119 5.35 1.19 0.52
CA ARG A 119 5.63 0.03 -0.32
C ARG A 119 4.80 0.04 -1.59
N MET A 120 3.51 0.37 -1.48
CA MET A 120 2.63 0.41 -2.64
C MET A 120 3.09 1.45 -3.65
N VAL A 121 3.49 2.62 -3.17
CA VAL A 121 3.99 3.68 -4.05
C VAL A 121 5.28 3.22 -4.74
N LEU A 122 6.21 2.65 -3.98
CA LEU A 122 7.48 2.20 -4.55
C LEU A 122 7.26 1.12 -5.60
N GLU A 123 6.34 0.21 -5.36
CA GLU A 123 6.02 -0.84 -6.33
C GLU A 123 5.45 -0.24 -7.61
N ARG A 124 4.57 0.74 -7.48
CA ARG A 124 3.97 1.38 -8.65
C ARG A 124 4.99 2.20 -9.43
N LEU A 125 5.90 2.85 -8.72
CA LEU A 125 6.96 3.63 -9.40
C LEU A 125 7.89 2.69 -10.16
N GLY A 126 8.17 1.51 -9.61
CA GLY A 126 9.00 0.54 -10.29
C GLY A 126 8.34 -0.06 -11.52
N ASP A 127 7.02 -0.04 -11.59
CA ASP A 127 6.27 -0.60 -12.70
C ASP A 127 6.08 0.38 -13.84
N GLN A 128 6.46 1.65 -13.67
CA GLN A 128 6.26 2.65 -14.71
C GLN A 128 7.37 2.57 -15.75
N PRO A 129 7.02 2.69 -17.04
CA PRO A 129 8.03 2.60 -18.10
C PRO A 129 9.18 3.58 -17.96
N GLN A 130 8.91 4.81 -17.54
CA GLN A 130 9.98 5.79 -17.41
C GLN A 130 10.88 5.52 -16.22
N ALA A 131 10.51 4.63 -15.36
CA ALA A 131 11.38 4.26 -14.25
C ALA A 131 12.56 3.44 -14.73
N THR A 132 12.49 2.96 -15.93
CA THR A 132 13.55 2.16 -16.50
C THR A 132 14.51 2.98 -17.30
N THR A 133 14.53 3.93 -17.44
CA THR A 133 15.27 4.65 -18.31
C THR A 133 16.40 5.31 -17.82
N THR A 134 15.91 4.55 -17.86
CA THR A 134 16.37 4.82 -17.62
C THR A 134 17.18 4.76 -17.32
N THR A 135 17.34 4.48 -17.64
CA THR A 135 17.79 4.40 -17.43
C THR A 135 18.47 4.24 -17.51
N ALA A 136 18.72 4.10 -17.99
CA ALA A 136 19.00 4.03 -18.23
C ALA A 136 19.65 3.90 -18.38
N PRO A 137 19.94 3.87 -18.73
CA PRO A 137 20.29 3.82 -19.12
C PRO A 137 20.74 3.66 -19.18
N ALA A 138 21.06 3.68 -19.55
CA ALA A 138 20.92 3.60 -19.67
C ALA A 138 21.43 3.38 -19.75
N ARG A 139 21.82 3.57 -20.07
CA ARG A 139 21.85 3.42 -20.24
C ARG A 139 22.20 3.21 -20.42
N ALA A 140 22.69 3.25 -20.87
CA ALA A 140 22.55 3.14 -21.11
C ALA A 140 22.80 2.99 -21.41
N SER A 141 23.18 3.13 -21.86
CA SER A 141 23.03 3.05 -22.14
C SER A 141 23.26 2.95 -22.43
N LEU A 142 23.65 3.11 -22.82
CA LEU A 142 23.52 3.05 -23.11
C LEU A 142 23.66 2.95 -23.47
N GLY A 143 24.06 3.11 -23.84
CA GLY A 143 23.74 2.96 -24.16
C GLY A 143 23.89 2.93 -24.54
N THR A 144 23.98 3.03 -24.97
CA THR A 144 23.73 3.00 -25.24
C THR A 144 23.68 3.00 -25.24
N VAL A 145 24.07 3.22 -25.63
CA VAL A 145 23.76 3.21 -25.65
C VAL A 145 23.78 3.16 -25.52
#